data_f7fc6676dbbb3e9b64157935a52b3382
#
_entry.id   f7fc6676dbbb3e9b64157935a52b3382
#
_cell.length_a   1.000
_cell.length_b   1.000
_cell.length_c   1.000
_cell.angle_alpha   90.00
_cell.angle_beta   90.00
_cell.angle_gamma   90.00
#
_symmetry.space_group_name_H-M   'P 1'
#
loop_
_entity.id
_entity.type
_entity.pdbx_description
1 polymer ?
#
loop_
_entity_poly.entity_id
_entity_poly.type
_entity_poly.pdbx_seq_one_letter_code
_entity_poly.pdbx_strand_id
1 'polypeptide(L)'
;CIRDRPNPTVSNVKAGVEAFASSGADFILAIGGGSSMDTAKAIGIITNNPEFSDVVSLEGVADTKKKSVPIIALPTTAGTAAEVTINYVITDEQNQKKMVCVDPNDIPSIAIVDAELMYTLPKSLTAATGLDALTHAIEGLITKGAWEMSDMFEIKAIEMINRYLVTAVEEPSNAEARNGMAVAQYLSLIHISEPTRL
;
A
#
# COMPACT_ATOMS: atom_id res chain seq x y z
N CYS A 1 -8.27 -2.57 18.58
CA CYS A 1 -7.83 -1.51 17.65
C CYS A 1 -6.33 -1.27 17.86
N ILE A 2 -5.56 -1.46 16.81
CA ILE A 2 -4.11 -1.18 16.80
C ILE A 2 -3.94 0.20 16.18
N ARG A 3 -3.22 1.10 16.86
CA ARG A 3 -2.85 2.39 16.29
C ARG A 3 -1.49 2.26 15.62
N ASP A 4 -1.47 2.50 14.33
CA ASP A 4 -0.24 2.56 13.57
C ASP A 4 0.60 3.79 13.88
N ARG A 5 1.89 3.66 13.57
CA ARG A 5 2.86 4.76 13.57
C ARG A 5 3.26 5.05 12.13
N PRO A 6 3.67 6.29 11.82
CA PRO A 6 4.35 6.56 10.57
C PRO A 6 5.55 5.60 10.42
N ASN A 7 5.66 4.96 9.26
CA ASN A 7 6.61 3.89 8.98
C ASN A 7 6.41 2.67 9.91
N PRO A 8 5.72 1.63 9.46
CA PRO A 8 5.47 0.43 10.24
C PRO A 8 6.80 -0.22 10.66
N THR A 9 6.86 -0.68 11.89
CA THR A 9 8.09 -1.24 12.48
C THR A 9 7.92 -2.72 12.80
N VAL A 10 9.04 -3.43 12.93
CA VAL A 10 9.05 -4.83 13.38
C VAL A 10 8.31 -4.98 14.70
N SER A 11 8.52 -4.04 15.64
CA SER A 11 7.83 -4.08 16.95
C SER A 11 6.31 -3.88 16.82
N ASN A 12 5.85 -3.01 15.92
CA ASN A 12 4.42 -2.82 15.65
C ASN A 12 3.78 -4.08 15.07
N VAL A 13 4.45 -4.74 14.13
CA VAL A 13 3.95 -5.97 13.52
C VAL A 13 3.84 -7.08 14.58
N LYS A 14 4.86 -7.30 15.42
CA LYS A 14 4.83 -8.29 16.50
C LYS A 14 3.66 -8.03 17.46
N ALA A 15 3.49 -6.81 17.92
CA ALA A 15 2.36 -6.44 18.78
C ALA A 15 1.01 -6.65 18.09
N GLY A 16 0.95 -6.41 16.79
CA GLY A 16 -0.24 -6.64 15.98
C GLY A 16 -0.62 -8.13 15.86
N VAL A 17 0.36 -8.99 15.64
CA VAL A 17 0.15 -10.45 15.60
C VAL A 17 -0.36 -10.97 16.95
N GLU A 18 0.23 -10.53 18.06
CA GLU A 18 -0.21 -10.90 19.41
C GLU A 18 -1.66 -10.43 19.69
N ALA A 19 -1.97 -9.18 19.31
CA ALA A 19 -3.30 -8.63 19.46
C ALA A 19 -4.34 -9.38 18.61
N PHE A 20 -3.99 -9.72 17.36
CA PHE A 20 -4.86 -10.51 16.50
C PHE A 20 -5.13 -11.89 17.10
N ALA A 21 -4.09 -12.61 17.50
CA ALA A 21 -4.22 -13.94 18.09
C ALA A 21 -5.05 -13.95 19.38
N SER A 22 -4.94 -12.91 20.22
CA SER A 22 -5.67 -12.81 21.47
C SER A 22 -7.13 -12.34 21.32
N SER A 23 -7.44 -11.67 20.20
CA SER A 23 -8.79 -11.10 19.97
C SER A 23 -9.83 -12.11 19.51
N GLY A 24 -9.43 -13.25 18.96
CA GLY A 24 -10.31 -14.19 18.29
C GLY A 24 -10.88 -13.66 16.95
N ALA A 25 -10.26 -12.62 16.38
CA ALA A 25 -10.66 -12.07 15.09
C ALA A 25 -10.32 -13.04 13.94
N ASP A 26 -11.10 -12.99 12.89
CA ASP A 26 -10.95 -13.83 11.68
C ASP A 26 -10.62 -13.02 10.42
N PHE A 27 -10.60 -11.68 10.52
CA PHE A 27 -10.18 -10.76 9.44
C PHE A 27 -9.52 -9.50 10.01
N ILE A 28 -8.85 -8.74 9.15
CA ILE A 28 -8.26 -7.43 9.48
C ILE A 28 -8.99 -6.35 8.68
N LEU A 29 -9.43 -5.30 9.37
CA LEU A 29 -9.90 -4.06 8.76
C LEU A 29 -8.77 -3.03 8.83
N ALA A 30 -8.16 -2.72 7.69
CA ALA A 30 -7.09 -1.74 7.57
C ALA A 30 -7.65 -0.40 7.05
N ILE A 31 -7.56 0.66 7.87
CA ILE A 31 -8.02 2.00 7.50
C ILE A 31 -6.83 2.96 7.68
N GLY A 32 -6.40 3.63 6.60
CA GLY A 32 -5.31 4.58 6.66
C GLY A 32 -4.52 4.69 5.37
N GLY A 33 -3.31 5.22 5.43
CA GLY A 33 -2.38 5.27 4.29
C GLY A 33 -1.58 3.97 4.14
N GLY A 34 -0.53 4.00 3.29
CA GLY A 34 0.33 2.85 3.01
C GLY A 34 0.86 2.16 4.25
N SER A 35 1.28 2.91 5.27
CA SER A 35 1.80 2.33 6.53
C SER A 35 0.80 1.42 7.23
N SER A 36 -0.50 1.79 7.25
CA SER A 36 -1.55 0.95 7.83
C SER A 36 -1.77 -0.31 7.02
N MET A 37 -1.72 -0.21 5.69
CA MET A 37 -1.84 -1.34 4.78
C MET A 37 -0.67 -2.31 4.94
N ASP A 38 0.56 -1.79 4.95
CA ASP A 38 1.79 -2.57 5.11
C ASP A 38 1.81 -3.33 6.44
N THR A 39 1.41 -2.66 7.53
CA THR A 39 1.28 -3.32 8.83
C THR A 39 0.24 -4.44 8.79
N ALA A 40 -0.92 -4.20 8.19
CA ALA A 40 -1.99 -5.20 8.10
C ALA A 40 -1.56 -6.43 7.29
N LYS A 41 -0.84 -6.22 6.17
CA LYS A 41 -0.28 -7.29 5.34
C LYS A 41 0.70 -8.16 6.13
N ALA A 42 1.66 -7.53 6.80
CA ALA A 42 2.65 -8.25 7.61
C ALA A 42 1.97 -9.05 8.75
N ILE A 43 1.02 -8.48 9.47
CA ILE A 43 0.25 -9.18 10.51
C ILE A 43 -0.49 -10.36 9.91
N GLY A 44 -1.19 -10.15 8.80
CA GLY A 44 -2.01 -11.17 8.18
C GLY A 44 -1.21 -12.35 7.64
N ILE A 45 -0.05 -12.09 7.03
CA ILE A 45 0.87 -13.13 6.53
C ILE A 45 1.43 -13.95 7.69
N ILE A 46 1.99 -13.32 8.72
CA ILE A 46 2.59 -14.02 9.87
C ILE A 46 1.56 -14.86 10.61
N THR A 47 0.35 -14.37 10.76
CA THR A 47 -0.73 -15.10 11.46
C THR A 47 -0.97 -16.48 10.83
N ASN A 48 -0.96 -16.58 9.50
CA ASN A 48 -1.18 -17.87 8.81
C ASN A 48 0.12 -18.60 8.47
N ASN A 49 1.29 -17.94 8.58
CA ASN A 49 2.61 -18.51 8.33
C ASN A 49 3.53 -18.25 9.55
N PRO A 50 3.29 -18.92 10.71
CA PRO A 50 3.99 -18.65 11.95
C PRO A 50 5.50 -18.92 11.90
N GLU A 51 5.98 -19.64 10.90
CA GLU A 51 7.41 -19.83 10.62
C GLU A 51 8.12 -18.50 10.31
N PHE A 52 7.37 -17.48 9.88
CA PHE A 52 7.86 -16.12 9.66
C PHE A 52 7.61 -15.17 10.85
N SER A 53 7.44 -15.70 12.05
CA SER A 53 7.27 -14.89 13.29
C SER A 53 8.46 -13.96 13.57
N ASP A 54 9.65 -14.28 13.07
CA ASP A 54 10.71 -13.31 12.92
C ASP A 54 10.42 -12.42 11.70
N VAL A 55 9.87 -11.23 11.96
CA VAL A 55 9.43 -10.28 10.93
C VAL A 55 10.54 -9.96 9.91
N VAL A 56 11.81 -9.98 10.33
CA VAL A 56 12.95 -9.72 9.45
C VAL A 56 13.09 -10.79 8.37
N SER A 57 12.61 -12.01 8.61
CA SER A 57 12.64 -13.08 7.62
C SER A 57 11.69 -12.87 6.41
N LEU A 58 10.84 -11.87 6.47
CA LEU A 58 9.96 -11.49 5.36
C LEU A 58 10.65 -10.59 4.33
N GLU A 59 11.88 -10.11 4.58
CA GLU A 59 12.59 -9.25 3.64
C GLU A 59 12.82 -9.93 2.29
N GLY A 60 12.56 -9.22 1.21
CA GLY A 60 12.63 -9.73 -0.15
C GLY A 60 11.40 -10.55 -0.52
N VAL A 61 11.58 -11.63 -1.24
CA VAL A 61 10.51 -12.56 -1.61
C VAL A 61 10.45 -13.69 -0.61
N ALA A 62 9.46 -13.65 0.28
CA ALA A 62 9.26 -14.70 1.26
C ALA A 62 8.56 -15.93 0.62
N ASP A 63 9.01 -17.14 0.97
CA ASP A 63 8.40 -18.38 0.47
C ASP A 63 7.22 -18.82 1.37
N THR A 64 6.26 -17.90 1.59
CA THR A 64 5.05 -18.19 2.36
C THR A 64 4.18 -19.20 1.62
N LYS A 65 3.53 -20.09 2.37
CA LYS A 65 2.73 -21.18 1.78
C LYS A 65 1.23 -20.92 1.87
N LYS A 66 0.82 -20.03 2.75
CA LYS A 66 -0.59 -19.74 3.00
C LYS A 66 -0.87 -18.27 2.76
N LYS A 67 -2.05 -17.99 2.21
CA LYS A 67 -2.54 -16.63 2.11
C LYS A 67 -2.66 -15.97 3.49
N SER A 68 -2.50 -14.66 3.51
CA SER A 68 -2.84 -13.82 4.65
C SER A 68 -4.25 -14.13 5.16
N VAL A 69 -4.53 -13.85 6.43
CA VAL A 69 -5.91 -13.72 6.87
C VAL A 69 -6.63 -12.69 6.01
N PRO A 70 -7.96 -12.77 5.82
CA PRO A 70 -8.68 -11.80 5.00
C PRO A 70 -8.41 -10.36 5.45
N ILE A 71 -8.05 -9.49 4.52
CA ILE A 71 -7.84 -8.06 4.77
C ILE A 71 -8.87 -7.28 3.97
N ILE A 72 -9.59 -6.38 4.64
CA ILE A 72 -10.44 -5.36 4.02
C ILE A 72 -9.69 -4.03 4.17
N ALA A 73 -9.30 -3.44 3.05
CA ALA A 73 -8.47 -2.25 2.99
C ALA A 73 -9.27 -1.01 2.58
N LEU A 74 -9.19 0.06 3.38
CA LEU A 74 -9.79 1.37 3.12
C LEU A 74 -8.69 2.43 3.13
N PRO A 75 -8.10 2.77 1.97
CA PRO A 75 -7.05 3.77 1.91
C PRO A 75 -7.59 5.19 2.17
N THR A 76 -6.80 5.98 2.89
CA THR A 76 -7.08 7.41 3.16
C THR A 76 -6.09 8.32 2.44
N THR A 77 -5.23 7.76 1.59
CA THR A 77 -4.26 8.48 0.74
C THR A 77 -4.36 7.99 -0.69
N ALA A 78 -4.07 8.85 -1.65
CA ALA A 78 -3.94 8.50 -3.05
C ALA A 78 -2.47 8.59 -3.47
N GLY A 79 -1.76 7.47 -3.41
CA GLY A 79 -0.32 7.44 -3.72
C GLY A 79 0.25 6.04 -3.84
N THR A 80 0.32 5.30 -2.75
CA THR A 80 1.04 4.03 -2.67
C THR A 80 0.31 2.85 -3.29
N ALA A 81 -1.02 2.92 -3.48
CA ALA A 81 -1.89 1.83 -3.87
C ALA A 81 -1.62 0.49 -3.14
N ALA A 82 -1.15 0.58 -1.87
CA ALA A 82 -0.76 -0.59 -1.08
C ALA A 82 -1.91 -1.59 -0.87
N GLU A 83 -3.15 -1.13 -1.05
CA GLU A 83 -4.37 -1.94 -0.99
C GLU A 83 -4.53 -2.92 -2.16
N VAL A 84 -3.73 -2.78 -3.22
CA VAL A 84 -3.79 -3.65 -4.42
C VAL A 84 -2.44 -4.22 -4.83
N THR A 85 -1.37 -3.93 -4.09
CA THR A 85 -0.02 -4.41 -4.40
C THR A 85 0.38 -5.64 -3.60
N ILE A 86 1.37 -6.38 -4.10
CA ILE A 86 2.02 -7.50 -3.40
C ILE A 86 3.17 -7.04 -2.50
N ASN A 87 3.48 -5.76 -2.49
CA ASN A 87 4.61 -5.18 -1.77
C ASN A 87 4.15 -4.56 -0.46
N TYR A 88 5.00 -4.62 0.54
CA TYR A 88 4.88 -3.88 1.80
C TYR A 88 6.25 -3.55 2.36
N VAL A 89 6.35 -2.48 3.13
CA VAL A 89 7.61 -1.97 3.66
C VAL A 89 7.57 -1.92 5.17
N ILE A 90 8.46 -2.64 5.84
CA ILE A 90 8.60 -2.65 7.29
C ILE A 90 9.97 -2.08 7.68
N THR A 91 10.00 -1.26 8.71
CA THR A 91 11.24 -0.71 9.26
C THR A 91 11.81 -1.65 10.30
N ASP A 92 13.02 -2.15 10.04
CA ASP A 92 13.84 -2.78 11.05
C ASP A 92 14.49 -1.70 11.92
N GLU A 93 13.97 -1.54 13.13
CA GLU A 93 14.41 -0.50 14.06
C GLU A 93 15.80 -0.76 14.60
N GLN A 94 16.21 -2.03 14.69
CA GLN A 94 17.50 -2.41 15.23
C GLN A 94 18.63 -2.09 14.24
N ASN A 95 18.42 -2.39 12.97
CA ASN A 95 19.38 -2.14 11.90
C ASN A 95 19.16 -0.81 11.18
N GLN A 96 18.15 -0.01 11.58
CA GLN A 96 17.77 1.26 10.95
C GLN A 96 17.55 1.13 9.42
N LYS A 97 16.93 0.04 9.01
CA LYS A 97 16.75 -0.34 7.60
C LYS A 97 15.28 -0.43 7.25
N LYS A 98 14.89 0.06 6.08
CA LYS A 98 13.60 -0.25 5.46
C LYS A 98 13.73 -1.56 4.69
N MET A 99 12.94 -2.53 5.07
CA MET A 99 12.84 -3.83 4.42
C MET A 99 11.68 -3.78 3.43
N VAL A 100 11.96 -4.05 2.17
CA VAL A 100 10.93 -4.28 1.16
C VAL A 100 10.59 -5.75 1.17
N CYS A 101 9.32 -6.05 1.41
CA CYS A 101 8.78 -7.40 1.44
C CYS A 101 7.84 -7.57 0.23
N VAL A 102 7.92 -8.71 -0.43
CA VAL A 102 7.14 -9.01 -1.63
C VAL A 102 6.50 -10.39 -1.46
N ASP A 103 5.18 -10.44 -1.46
CA ASP A 103 4.45 -11.69 -1.26
C ASP A 103 3.07 -11.64 -1.95
N PRO A 104 2.83 -12.47 -2.98
CA PRO A 104 1.53 -12.52 -3.65
C PRO A 104 0.39 -13.03 -2.74
N ASN A 105 0.72 -13.62 -1.59
CA ASN A 105 -0.24 -14.12 -0.62
C ASN A 105 -0.77 -13.01 0.32
N ASP A 106 -0.25 -11.79 0.27
CA ASP A 106 -0.59 -10.70 1.18
C ASP A 106 -1.63 -9.71 0.61
N ILE A 107 -1.97 -9.83 -0.67
CA ILE A 107 -2.91 -8.90 -1.31
C ILE A 107 -4.22 -8.87 -0.54
N PRO A 108 -4.72 -7.68 -0.14
CA PRO A 108 -6.01 -7.56 0.50
C PRO A 108 -7.14 -8.22 -0.28
N SER A 109 -8.03 -8.91 0.44
CA SER A 109 -9.17 -9.62 -0.17
C SER A 109 -10.18 -8.64 -0.77
N ILE A 110 -10.31 -7.45 -0.18
CA ILE A 110 -11.22 -6.38 -0.62
C ILE A 110 -10.50 -5.06 -0.43
N ALA A 111 -10.50 -4.22 -1.47
CA ALA A 111 -10.11 -2.82 -1.40
C ALA A 111 -11.35 -1.93 -1.63
N ILE A 112 -11.67 -1.08 -0.67
CA ILE A 112 -12.77 -0.11 -0.75
C ILE A 112 -12.14 1.27 -0.85
N VAL A 113 -12.13 1.84 -2.05
CA VAL A 113 -11.54 3.14 -2.31
C VAL A 113 -12.64 4.18 -2.37
N ASP A 114 -12.77 4.91 -1.28
CA ASP A 114 -13.69 6.00 -1.13
C ASP A 114 -12.90 7.30 -0.99
N ALA A 115 -13.01 8.17 -2.00
CA ALA A 115 -12.31 9.44 -2.03
C ALA A 115 -12.73 10.40 -0.90
N GLU A 116 -13.90 10.22 -0.29
CA GLU A 116 -14.34 11.01 0.86
C GLU A 116 -13.43 10.81 2.07
N LEU A 117 -12.85 9.61 2.24
CA LEU A 117 -11.88 9.33 3.30
C LEU A 117 -10.57 10.12 3.14
N MET A 118 -10.35 10.72 1.97
CA MET A 118 -9.15 11.51 1.65
C MET A 118 -9.36 13.02 1.80
N TYR A 119 -10.59 13.52 2.06
CA TYR A 119 -10.91 14.95 2.08
C TYR A 119 -10.18 15.72 3.20
N THR A 120 -9.91 15.06 4.31
CA THR A 120 -9.21 15.66 5.46
C THR A 120 -7.69 15.56 5.38
N LEU A 121 -7.16 14.97 4.29
CA LEU A 121 -5.71 14.84 4.12
C LEU A 121 -5.06 16.22 3.96
N PRO A 122 -4.01 16.56 4.73
CA PRO A 122 -3.30 17.83 4.58
C PRO A 122 -2.77 18.04 3.15
N LYS A 123 -2.78 19.30 2.69
CA LYS A 123 -2.31 19.66 1.34
C LYS A 123 -0.91 19.12 1.02
N SER A 124 0.02 19.20 1.97
CA SER A 124 1.39 18.70 1.82
C SER A 124 1.43 17.18 1.59
N LEU A 125 0.60 16.42 2.31
CA LEU A 125 0.50 14.97 2.12
C LEU A 125 -0.22 14.63 0.81
N THR A 126 -1.28 15.38 0.46
CA THR A 126 -1.95 15.20 -0.85
C THR A 126 -0.96 15.39 -2.00
N ALA A 127 -0.13 16.45 -1.94
CA ALA A 127 0.89 16.69 -2.95
C ALA A 127 1.97 15.58 -2.97
N ALA A 128 2.48 15.21 -1.80
CA ALA A 128 3.52 14.19 -1.69
C ALA A 128 3.05 12.83 -2.20
N THR A 129 1.86 12.38 -1.77
CA THR A 129 1.33 11.08 -2.22
C THR A 129 0.92 11.09 -3.68
N GLY A 130 0.41 12.20 -4.20
CA GLY A 130 0.09 12.32 -5.63
C GLY A 130 1.34 12.32 -6.52
N LEU A 131 2.45 12.93 -6.05
CA LEU A 131 3.75 12.83 -6.73
C LEU A 131 4.35 11.43 -6.62
N ASP A 132 4.11 10.71 -5.52
CA ASP A 132 4.49 9.31 -5.37
C ASP A 132 3.78 8.44 -6.43
N ALA A 133 2.47 8.61 -6.61
CA ALA A 133 1.72 7.94 -7.68
C ALA A 133 2.27 8.29 -9.09
N LEU A 134 2.66 9.54 -9.32
CA LEU A 134 3.28 9.94 -10.58
C LEU A 134 4.63 9.26 -10.80
N THR A 135 5.44 9.17 -9.75
CA THR A 135 6.73 8.47 -9.81
C THR A 135 6.54 7.01 -10.18
N HIS A 136 5.58 6.33 -9.54
CA HIS A 136 5.25 4.94 -9.86
C HIS A 136 4.82 4.77 -11.33
N ALA A 137 3.96 5.65 -11.83
CA ALA A 137 3.52 5.61 -13.22
C ALA A 137 4.69 5.79 -14.21
N ILE A 138 5.62 6.71 -13.91
CA ILE A 138 6.81 6.90 -14.73
C ILE A 138 7.73 5.68 -14.64
N GLU A 139 7.98 5.15 -13.44
CA GLU A 139 8.79 3.94 -13.24
C GLU A 139 8.23 2.77 -14.04
N GLY A 140 6.89 2.61 -14.05
CA GLY A 140 6.23 1.58 -14.80
C GLY A 140 6.47 1.65 -16.30
N LEU A 141 6.44 2.85 -16.88
CA LEU A 141 6.73 3.05 -18.30
C LEU A 141 8.19 2.74 -18.67
N ILE A 142 9.14 2.98 -17.78
CA ILE A 142 10.57 2.82 -18.08
C ILE A 142 11.16 1.50 -17.57
N THR A 143 10.36 0.67 -16.90
CA THR A 143 10.82 -0.64 -16.41
C THR A 143 11.09 -1.61 -17.56
N LYS A 144 12.00 -2.55 -17.35
CA LYS A 144 12.28 -3.60 -18.36
C LYS A 144 11.11 -4.56 -18.59
N GLY A 145 10.17 -4.62 -17.66
CA GLY A 145 8.95 -5.41 -17.75
C GLY A 145 7.78 -4.69 -18.42
N ALA A 146 7.98 -3.45 -18.86
CA ALA A 146 6.93 -2.68 -19.54
C ALA A 146 6.47 -3.36 -20.84
N TRP A 147 5.17 -3.30 -21.12
CA TRP A 147 4.53 -3.84 -22.30
C TRP A 147 3.25 -3.05 -22.60
N GLU A 148 2.65 -3.27 -23.74
CA GLU A 148 1.58 -2.43 -24.26
C GLU A 148 0.41 -2.24 -23.28
N MET A 149 0.07 -3.26 -22.49
CA MET A 149 -1.03 -3.13 -21.53
C MET A 149 -0.61 -2.31 -20.31
N SER A 150 0.59 -2.52 -19.75
CA SER A 150 1.08 -1.69 -18.64
C SER A 150 1.20 -0.23 -19.09
N ASP A 151 1.75 0.02 -20.27
CA ASP A 151 1.92 1.36 -20.82
C ASP A 151 0.60 2.14 -20.93
N MET A 152 -0.48 1.45 -21.36
CA MET A 152 -1.81 2.07 -21.41
C MET A 152 -2.27 2.59 -20.04
N PHE A 153 -2.04 1.82 -18.98
CA PHE A 153 -2.47 2.20 -17.64
C PHE A 153 -1.58 3.30 -17.08
N GLU A 154 -0.27 3.21 -17.28
CA GLU A 154 0.68 4.21 -16.82
C GLU A 154 0.49 5.57 -17.50
N ILE A 155 0.32 5.58 -18.81
CA ILE A 155 0.01 6.82 -19.55
C ILE A 155 -1.30 7.41 -19.03
N LYS A 156 -2.32 6.57 -18.80
CA LYS A 156 -3.58 7.04 -18.28
C LYS A 156 -3.47 7.57 -16.85
N ALA A 157 -2.67 6.94 -16.00
CA ALA A 157 -2.38 7.44 -14.65
C ALA A 157 -1.72 8.82 -14.70
N ILE A 158 -0.69 9.01 -15.53
CA ILE A 158 0.00 10.30 -15.71
C ILE A 158 -0.97 11.39 -16.18
N GLU A 159 -1.81 11.11 -17.18
CA GLU A 159 -2.82 12.05 -17.66
C GLU A 159 -3.78 12.49 -16.54
N MET A 160 -4.26 11.53 -15.75
CA MET A 160 -5.19 11.80 -14.65
C MET A 160 -4.52 12.57 -13.52
N ILE A 161 -3.29 12.22 -13.13
CA ILE A 161 -2.53 12.94 -12.11
C ILE A 161 -2.29 14.38 -12.55
N ASN A 162 -1.84 14.60 -13.79
CA ASN A 162 -1.66 15.93 -14.35
C ASN A 162 -2.94 16.76 -14.34
N ARG A 163 -4.08 16.13 -14.58
CA ARG A 163 -5.40 16.80 -14.60
C ARG A 163 -5.89 17.16 -13.21
N TYR A 164 -5.70 16.30 -12.21
CA TYR A 164 -6.42 16.37 -10.95
C TYR A 164 -5.55 16.75 -9.74
N LEU A 165 -4.25 16.53 -9.76
CA LEU A 165 -3.41 16.68 -8.57
C LEU A 165 -3.44 18.10 -8.01
N VAL A 166 -3.26 19.12 -8.85
CA VAL A 166 -3.24 20.52 -8.39
C VAL A 166 -4.56 20.89 -7.74
N THR A 167 -5.68 20.55 -8.39
CA THR A 167 -7.01 20.82 -7.85
C THR A 167 -7.25 20.05 -6.54
N ALA A 168 -6.83 18.79 -6.44
CA ALA A 168 -6.96 18.02 -5.22
C ALA A 168 -6.16 18.60 -4.04
N VAL A 169 -5.03 19.28 -4.33
CA VAL A 169 -4.22 19.97 -3.31
C VAL A 169 -4.84 21.30 -2.91
N GLU A 170 -5.31 22.09 -3.87
CA GLU A 170 -5.82 23.43 -3.62
C GLU A 170 -7.25 23.41 -3.04
N GLU A 171 -8.08 22.49 -3.51
CA GLU A 171 -9.47 22.28 -3.14
C GLU A 171 -9.68 20.90 -2.51
N PRO A 172 -9.31 20.66 -1.24
CA PRO A 172 -9.29 19.34 -0.62
C PRO A 172 -10.62 18.56 -0.67
N SER A 173 -11.76 19.25 -0.72
CA SER A 173 -13.10 18.66 -0.80
C SER A 173 -13.67 18.58 -2.22
N ASN A 174 -12.88 18.87 -3.26
CA ASN A 174 -13.30 18.71 -4.63
C ASN A 174 -13.43 17.22 -4.99
N ALA A 175 -14.67 16.74 -5.04
CA ALA A 175 -14.96 15.33 -5.22
C ALA A 175 -14.41 14.77 -6.55
N GLU A 176 -14.51 15.54 -7.65
CA GLU A 176 -14.00 15.10 -8.95
C GLU A 176 -12.49 14.89 -8.90
N ALA A 177 -11.76 15.87 -8.35
CA ALA A 177 -10.31 15.80 -8.26
C ALA A 177 -9.84 14.65 -7.32
N ARG A 178 -10.51 14.48 -6.18
CA ARG A 178 -10.18 13.39 -5.25
C ARG A 178 -10.47 12.01 -5.85
N ASN A 179 -11.60 11.83 -6.50
CA ASN A 179 -11.92 10.60 -7.23
C ASN A 179 -10.91 10.34 -8.36
N GLY A 180 -10.56 11.40 -9.11
CA GLY A 180 -9.56 11.31 -10.16
C GLY A 180 -8.21 10.82 -9.64
N MET A 181 -7.72 11.35 -8.52
CA MET A 181 -6.47 10.92 -7.89
C MET A 181 -6.57 9.50 -7.31
N ALA A 182 -7.70 9.14 -6.69
CA ALA A 182 -7.93 7.80 -6.17
C ALA A 182 -7.88 6.73 -7.28
N VAL A 183 -8.43 7.02 -8.46
CA VAL A 183 -8.34 6.13 -9.63
C VAL A 183 -6.92 6.13 -10.22
N ALA A 184 -6.29 7.29 -10.33
CA ALA A 184 -4.96 7.41 -10.93
C ALA A 184 -3.90 6.57 -10.19
N GLN A 185 -3.91 6.57 -8.85
CA GLN A 185 -2.98 5.74 -8.07
C GLN A 185 -3.14 4.24 -8.35
N TYR A 186 -4.37 3.78 -8.57
CA TYR A 186 -4.62 2.40 -8.93
C TYR A 186 -3.96 2.03 -10.25
N LEU A 187 -4.18 2.87 -11.25
CA LEU A 187 -3.64 2.64 -12.58
C LEU A 187 -2.13 2.60 -12.58
N SER A 188 -1.48 3.40 -11.69
CA SER A 188 -0.04 3.49 -11.61
C SER A 188 0.66 2.26 -11.00
N LEU A 189 -0.08 1.32 -10.41
CA LEU A 189 0.53 0.20 -9.68
C LEU A 189 -0.13 -1.16 -9.88
N ILE A 190 -1.37 -1.21 -10.38
CA ILE A 190 -2.14 -2.47 -10.46
C ILE A 190 -1.51 -3.49 -11.43
N HIS A 191 -0.66 -3.04 -12.35
CA HIS A 191 -0.09 -3.86 -13.42
C HIS A 191 1.41 -4.07 -13.29
N ILE A 192 2.04 -3.38 -12.34
CA ILE A 192 3.45 -3.50 -12.06
C ILE A 192 3.58 -4.26 -10.77
N SER A 193 3.33 -5.53 -10.82
CA SER A 193 3.84 -6.39 -9.78
C SER A 193 5.34 -6.48 -9.96
N GLU A 194 6.05 -5.73 -9.18
CA GLU A 194 7.47 -5.69 -9.10
C GLU A 194 8.09 -7.04 -8.84
N PRO A 195 8.96 -7.54 -9.71
CA PRO A 195 10.24 -8.01 -9.21
C PRO A 195 11.43 -7.16 -9.66
N THR A 196 11.21 -5.98 -10.22
CA THR A 196 12.28 -5.23 -10.88
C THR A 196 12.81 -4.02 -10.10
N ARG A 197 12.32 -3.73 -8.91
CA ARG A 197 13.00 -2.84 -7.97
C ARG A 197 14.17 -3.56 -7.30
N LEU A 198 15.22 -3.80 -8.06
CA LEU A 198 16.54 -4.14 -7.55
C LEU A 198 17.47 -2.95 -7.77
#